data_71e45facaab40e5469e38b9ef159c332
#
_entry.id   71e45facaab40e5469e38b9ef159c332
#
_cell.length_a   1.000
_cell.length_b   1.000
_cell.length_c   1.000
_cell.angle_alpha   90.00
_cell.angle_beta   90.00
_cell.angle_gamma   90.00
#
_symmetry.space_group_name_H-M   'P 1'
#
loop_
_entity.id
_entity.type
_entity.pdbx_description
1 polymer ?
#
loop_
_entity_poly.entity_id
_entity_poly.type
_entity_poly.pdbx_seq_one_letter_code
_entity_poly.pdbx_strand_id
1 'polypeptide(L)'
;YGLVGAEMCIRDRFIPFRVQEIYHENGVYYGQNVISKNMIIANRRQLLNGNSFILGVSGAGKSFTAKEEMTNIILTDPNADIIIIDPEREYSPLVKAMQGEVIHISATSENHINAMDMNSDYGDGANPVILKSEFILSLCEQLIGGTNLGAKQKSIIDRCTASVYRYYQQGNYMGTPPTLQDFR
;
A
#
# COMPACT_ATOMS: atom_id res chain seq x y z
N TYR A 1 23.44 24.59 19.27
CA TYR A 1 22.68 23.49 18.63
C TYR A 1 21.30 23.89 18.08
N GLY A 2 20.87 25.15 18.27
CA GLY A 2 19.53 25.60 17.83
C GLY A 2 19.45 26.31 16.49
N LEU A 3 20.57 26.65 15.86
CA LEU A 3 20.57 27.50 14.66
C LEU A 3 20.45 26.77 13.32
N VAL A 4 20.82 25.47 13.25
CA VAL A 4 20.80 24.74 11.98
C VAL A 4 19.38 24.46 11.50
N GLY A 5 18.46 24.11 12.41
CA GLY A 5 17.05 23.91 12.07
C GLY A 5 16.29 25.20 11.78
N ALA A 6 16.64 26.28 12.51
CA ALA A 6 16.03 27.60 12.30
C ALA A 6 16.53 28.26 11.01
N GLU A 7 17.80 28.10 10.64
CA GLU A 7 18.34 28.58 9.37
C GLU A 7 17.68 27.89 8.17
N MET A 8 17.40 26.60 8.25
CA MET A 8 16.75 25.85 7.18
C MET A 8 15.31 26.35 6.97
N CYS A 9 14.53 26.51 8.03
CA CYS A 9 13.14 27.01 7.94
C CYS A 9 13.02 28.49 7.58
N ILE A 10 13.96 29.33 8.06
CA ILE A 10 13.94 30.78 7.80
C ILE A 10 14.43 31.07 6.38
N ARG A 11 15.50 30.44 5.94
CA ARG A 11 16.01 30.59 4.55
C ARG A 11 14.98 30.16 3.51
N ASP A 12 14.30 29.05 3.72
CA ASP A 12 13.30 28.55 2.77
C ASP A 12 12.05 29.45 2.67
N ARG A 13 11.73 30.21 3.72
CA ARG A 13 10.58 31.14 3.74
C ARG A 13 10.90 32.56 3.28
N PHE A 14 12.11 33.07 3.58
CA PHE A 14 12.48 34.46 3.30
C PHE A 14 13.34 34.62 2.06
N ILE A 15 13.95 33.55 1.54
CA ILE A 15 14.74 33.59 0.32
C ILE A 15 14.18 32.57 -0.68
N PRO A 16 13.09 32.93 -1.41
CA PRO A 16 12.46 32.01 -2.37
C PRO A 16 13.31 31.67 -3.59
N PHE A 17 14.52 32.18 -3.65
CA PHE A 17 15.46 31.97 -4.75
C PHE A 17 16.48 30.84 -4.46
N ARG A 18 16.40 30.17 -3.33
CA ARG A 18 17.28 29.03 -3.08
C ARG A 18 16.83 27.87 -3.95
N VAL A 19 17.70 27.49 -4.85
CA VAL A 19 17.54 26.29 -5.65
C VAL A 19 17.65 25.10 -4.71
N GLN A 20 16.51 24.47 -4.43
CA GLN A 20 16.49 23.28 -3.64
C GLN A 20 17.00 22.12 -4.50
N GLU A 21 18.17 21.62 -4.16
CA GLU A 21 18.71 20.41 -4.76
C GLU A 21 18.17 19.21 -4.00
N ILE A 22 17.54 18.27 -4.70
CA ILE A 22 17.13 17.00 -4.16
C ILE A 22 17.98 15.95 -4.84
N TYR A 23 18.97 15.47 -4.09
CA TYR A 23 19.83 14.39 -4.53
C TYR A 23 19.96 13.37 -3.40
N HIS A 24 19.33 12.23 -3.57
CA HIS A 24 19.42 11.09 -2.66
C HIS A 24 20.20 9.98 -3.35
N GLU A 25 21.13 9.38 -2.61
CA GLU A 25 21.83 8.17 -3.05
C GLU A 25 20.80 7.04 -3.26
N ASN A 26 20.94 6.29 -4.34
CA ASN A 26 19.99 5.25 -4.77
C ASN A 26 18.54 5.79 -4.95
N GLY A 27 18.42 7.03 -5.41
CA GLY A 27 17.13 7.64 -5.73
C GLY A 27 16.72 7.40 -7.18
N VAL A 28 15.43 7.59 -7.43
CA VAL A 28 14.84 7.60 -8.79
C VAL A 28 14.96 9.00 -9.38
N TYR A 29 15.27 9.08 -10.65
CA TYR A 29 15.29 10.34 -11.39
C TYR A 29 13.87 10.80 -11.71
N TYR A 30 13.49 12.00 -11.25
CA TYR A 30 12.17 12.59 -11.45
C TYR A 30 12.16 13.75 -12.47
N GLY A 31 13.32 14.21 -12.91
CA GLY A 31 13.42 15.30 -13.87
C GLY A 31 14.49 16.32 -13.49
N GLN A 32 14.34 17.53 -14.00
CA GLN A 32 15.24 18.66 -13.74
C GLN A 32 14.50 19.82 -13.10
N ASN A 33 15.17 20.49 -12.18
CA ASN A 33 14.66 21.73 -11.61
C ASN A 33 14.55 22.80 -12.71
N VAL A 34 13.40 23.46 -12.80
CA VAL A 34 13.12 24.44 -13.85
C VAL A 34 14.10 25.62 -13.81
N ILE A 35 14.53 26.04 -12.63
CA ILE A 35 15.40 27.20 -12.41
C ILE A 35 16.87 26.82 -12.54
N SER A 36 17.34 25.85 -11.73
CA SER A 36 18.76 25.47 -11.67
C SER A 36 19.20 24.52 -12.75
N LYS A 37 18.27 23.84 -13.41
CA LYS A 37 18.54 22.75 -14.35
C LYS A 37 19.23 21.52 -13.72
N ASN A 38 19.39 21.51 -12.40
CA ASN A 38 19.95 20.37 -11.70
C ASN A 38 18.99 19.18 -11.73
N MET A 39 19.52 17.98 -11.75
CA MET A 39 18.73 16.75 -11.71
C MET A 39 18.06 16.61 -10.34
N ILE A 40 16.81 16.18 -10.36
CA ILE A 40 16.05 15.80 -9.16
C ILE A 40 16.09 14.28 -9.04
N ILE A 41 16.83 13.78 -8.07
CA ILE A 41 16.97 12.36 -7.77
C ILE A 41 16.51 12.16 -6.34
N ALA A 42 15.38 11.46 -6.17
CA ALA A 42 14.78 11.27 -4.86
C ALA A 42 14.57 9.79 -4.53
N ASN A 43 14.91 9.42 -3.30
CA ASN A 43 14.56 8.15 -2.72
C ASN A 43 13.41 8.36 -1.74
N ARG A 44 12.23 7.81 -2.04
CA ARG A 44 11.04 8.00 -1.22
C ARG A 44 11.19 7.43 0.19
N ARG A 45 12.01 6.38 0.39
CA ARG A 45 12.29 5.80 1.71
C ARG A 45 13.06 6.76 2.63
N GLN A 46 13.73 7.77 2.07
CA GLN A 46 14.44 8.80 2.82
C GLN A 46 13.58 10.05 3.11
N LEU A 47 12.37 10.11 2.54
CA LEU A 47 11.43 11.17 2.82
C LEU A 47 10.68 10.91 4.13
N LEU A 48 10.25 11.97 4.79
CA LEU A 48 9.40 11.89 5.99
C LEU A 48 8.09 11.12 5.72
N ASN A 49 7.58 11.22 4.49
CA ASN A 49 6.44 10.48 4.00
C ASN A 49 6.69 10.12 2.53
N GLY A 50 6.66 8.82 2.23
CA GLY A 50 6.89 8.27 0.89
C GLY A 50 5.68 8.31 -0.05
N ASN A 51 4.51 8.77 0.43
CA ASN A 51 3.30 8.85 -0.40
C ASN A 51 3.46 9.91 -1.49
N SER A 52 2.90 9.64 -2.66
CA SER A 52 2.89 10.59 -3.77
C SER A 52 1.59 10.54 -4.55
N PHE A 53 1.34 11.60 -5.31
CA PHE A 53 0.23 11.69 -6.25
C PHE A 53 0.76 12.07 -7.64
N ILE A 54 0.33 11.34 -8.66
CA ILE A 54 0.59 11.68 -10.05
C ILE A 54 -0.69 12.26 -10.64
N LEU A 55 -0.70 13.57 -10.86
CA LEU A 55 -1.87 14.29 -11.33
C LEU A 55 -1.65 14.76 -12.79
N GLY A 56 -2.69 14.69 -13.58
CA GLY A 56 -2.68 15.17 -14.96
C GLY A 56 -3.98 14.83 -15.69
N VAL A 57 -4.22 15.51 -16.79
CA VAL A 57 -5.36 15.19 -17.68
C VAL A 57 -5.17 13.84 -18.37
N SER A 58 -6.24 13.30 -18.97
CA SER A 58 -6.12 12.07 -19.77
C SER A 58 -5.10 12.25 -20.89
N GLY A 59 -4.26 11.24 -21.14
CA GLY A 59 -3.19 11.30 -22.14
C GLY A 59 -1.92 12.06 -21.70
N ALA A 60 -1.85 12.63 -20.50
CA ALA A 60 -0.68 13.37 -20.03
C ALA A 60 0.53 12.48 -19.62
N GLY A 61 0.42 11.16 -19.77
CA GLY A 61 1.53 10.24 -19.46
C GLY A 61 1.57 9.75 -18.00
N LYS A 62 0.52 9.93 -17.19
CA LYS A 62 0.49 9.50 -15.78
C LYS A 62 0.90 8.03 -15.58
N SER A 63 0.23 7.13 -16.31
CA SER A 63 0.52 5.69 -16.24
C SER A 63 1.93 5.36 -16.73
N PHE A 64 2.44 6.12 -17.71
CA PHE A 64 3.81 5.97 -18.20
C PHE A 64 4.83 6.36 -17.11
N THR A 65 4.65 7.50 -16.47
CA THR A 65 5.51 7.97 -15.37
C THR A 65 5.50 6.97 -14.20
N ALA A 66 4.34 6.42 -13.84
CA ALA A 66 4.26 5.41 -12.81
C ALA A 66 5.00 4.12 -13.20
N LYS A 67 4.90 3.67 -14.46
CA LYS A 67 5.62 2.50 -14.97
C LYS A 67 7.14 2.74 -14.97
N GLU A 68 7.58 3.94 -15.36
CA GLU A 68 8.99 4.32 -15.34
C GLU A 68 9.54 4.31 -13.90
N GLU A 69 8.80 4.87 -12.95
CA GLU A 69 9.20 4.87 -11.55
C GLU A 69 9.32 3.45 -10.98
N MET A 70 8.32 2.58 -11.21
CA MET A 70 8.36 1.17 -10.77
C MET A 70 9.55 0.43 -11.38
N THR A 71 9.82 0.64 -12.67
CA THR A 71 10.97 0.04 -13.35
C THR A 71 12.28 0.48 -12.71
N ASN A 72 12.44 1.76 -12.44
CA ASN A 72 13.64 2.29 -11.79
C ASN A 72 13.81 1.75 -10.35
N ILE A 73 12.72 1.59 -9.59
CA ILE A 73 12.77 1.01 -8.25
C ILE A 73 13.27 -0.43 -8.30
N ILE A 74 12.73 -1.28 -9.20
CA ILE A 74 13.14 -2.67 -9.35
C ILE A 74 14.62 -2.78 -9.77
N LEU A 75 15.06 -1.91 -10.67
CA LEU A 75 16.47 -1.90 -11.12
C LEU A 75 17.43 -1.43 -10.04
N THR A 76 16.99 -0.55 -9.14
CA THR A 76 17.81 -0.01 -8.06
C THR A 76 17.82 -0.93 -6.83
N ASP A 77 16.70 -1.57 -6.52
CA ASP A 77 16.52 -2.47 -5.39
C ASP A 77 15.84 -3.78 -5.86
N PRO A 78 16.62 -4.81 -6.22
CA PRO A 78 16.08 -6.09 -6.67
C PRO A 78 15.23 -6.84 -5.63
N ASN A 79 15.30 -6.45 -4.36
CA ASN A 79 14.51 -7.03 -3.28
C ASN A 79 13.24 -6.22 -2.97
N ALA A 80 12.93 -5.22 -3.78
CA ALA A 80 11.73 -4.42 -3.58
C ALA A 80 10.48 -5.20 -4.02
N ASP A 81 9.51 -5.33 -3.12
CA ASP A 81 8.18 -5.84 -3.44
C ASP A 81 7.29 -4.70 -3.96
N ILE A 82 6.69 -4.91 -5.13
CA ILE A 82 5.77 -3.93 -5.73
C ILE A 82 4.40 -4.57 -5.88
N ILE A 83 3.41 -3.97 -5.24
CA ILE A 83 2.01 -4.38 -5.35
C ILE A 83 1.25 -3.32 -6.15
N ILE A 84 0.58 -3.75 -7.22
CA ILE A 84 -0.18 -2.87 -8.12
C ILE A 84 -1.65 -3.25 -8.06
N ILE A 85 -2.51 -2.28 -7.76
CA ILE A 85 -3.97 -2.41 -7.91
C ILE A 85 -4.35 -1.67 -9.18
N ASP A 86 -4.71 -2.44 -10.21
CA ASP A 86 -4.90 -1.96 -11.60
C ASP A 86 -6.29 -2.31 -12.12
N PRO A 87 -7.29 -1.45 -11.89
CA PRO A 87 -8.65 -1.70 -12.39
C PRO A 87 -8.75 -1.60 -13.92
N GLU A 88 -7.85 -0.88 -14.59
CA GLU A 88 -7.86 -0.66 -16.04
C GLU A 88 -7.00 -1.68 -16.82
N ARG A 89 -6.25 -2.52 -16.14
CA ARG A 89 -5.37 -3.57 -16.71
C ARG A 89 -4.26 -3.04 -17.62
N GLU A 90 -3.75 -1.86 -17.35
CA GLU A 90 -2.69 -1.22 -18.13
C GLU A 90 -1.28 -1.73 -17.78
N TYR A 91 -1.09 -2.30 -16.57
CA TYR A 91 0.22 -2.69 -16.05
C TYR A 91 0.60 -4.16 -16.32
N SER A 92 -0.34 -4.99 -16.76
CA SER A 92 -0.11 -6.41 -17.00
C SER A 92 1.08 -6.72 -17.94
N PRO A 93 1.35 -5.98 -19.02
CA PRO A 93 2.53 -6.22 -19.86
C PRO A 93 3.85 -5.96 -19.13
N LEU A 94 3.90 -4.90 -18.31
CA LEU A 94 5.09 -4.56 -17.51
C LEU A 94 5.36 -5.64 -16.46
N VAL A 95 4.32 -6.06 -15.71
CA VAL A 95 4.43 -7.09 -14.68
C VAL A 95 4.96 -8.41 -15.28
N LYS A 96 4.44 -8.83 -16.43
CA LYS A 96 4.93 -10.02 -17.14
C LYS A 96 6.38 -9.88 -17.61
N ALA A 97 6.78 -8.73 -18.12
CA ALA A 97 8.15 -8.46 -18.54
C ALA A 97 9.14 -8.51 -17.35
N MET A 98 8.68 -8.16 -16.16
CA MET A 98 9.43 -8.22 -14.89
C MET A 98 9.31 -9.58 -14.17
N GLN A 99 8.72 -10.58 -14.82
CA GLN A 99 8.49 -11.93 -14.26
C GLN A 99 7.60 -11.93 -13.00
N GLY A 100 6.76 -10.91 -12.86
CA GLY A 100 5.79 -10.82 -11.78
C GLY A 100 4.50 -11.61 -12.06
N GLU A 101 3.69 -11.78 -11.04
CA GLU A 101 2.41 -12.47 -11.09
C GLU A 101 1.26 -11.48 -11.35
N VAL A 102 0.33 -11.86 -12.21
CA VAL A 102 -0.88 -11.08 -12.49
C VAL A 102 -2.10 -11.87 -12.02
N ILE A 103 -2.74 -11.39 -10.97
CA ILE A 103 -3.94 -11.99 -10.40
C ILE A 103 -5.17 -11.25 -10.93
N HIS A 104 -6.04 -11.95 -11.65
CA HIS A 104 -7.31 -11.40 -12.12
C HIS A 104 -8.42 -11.71 -11.11
N ILE A 105 -9.05 -10.66 -10.59
CA ILE A 105 -10.18 -10.78 -9.68
C ILE A 105 -11.43 -10.29 -10.42
N SER A 106 -12.37 -11.22 -10.65
CA SER A 106 -13.66 -10.92 -11.26
C SER A 106 -14.69 -11.96 -10.82
N ALA A 107 -15.96 -11.70 -11.07
CA ALA A 107 -17.03 -12.65 -10.75
C ALA A 107 -16.89 -14.02 -11.44
N THR A 108 -16.14 -14.09 -12.54
CA THR A 108 -15.94 -15.30 -13.36
C THR A 108 -14.51 -15.82 -13.34
N SER A 109 -13.61 -15.20 -12.56
CA SER A 109 -12.22 -15.67 -12.47
C SER A 109 -12.09 -16.89 -11.56
N GLU A 110 -11.10 -17.73 -11.82
CA GLU A 110 -10.74 -18.85 -10.96
C GLU A 110 -9.99 -18.38 -9.69
N ASN A 111 -9.45 -17.18 -9.72
CA ASN A 111 -8.71 -16.62 -8.61
C ASN A 111 -9.65 -15.92 -7.63
N HIS A 112 -9.57 -16.33 -6.38
CA HIS A 112 -10.34 -15.74 -5.28
C HIS A 112 -9.41 -15.34 -4.14
N ILE A 113 -9.68 -14.19 -3.52
CA ILE A 113 -8.99 -13.76 -2.31
C ILE A 113 -9.81 -14.22 -1.11
N ASN A 114 -9.24 -15.06 -0.26
CA ASN A 114 -9.86 -15.40 1.00
C ASN A 114 -9.67 -14.26 2.01
N ALA A 115 -10.72 -13.48 2.23
CA ALA A 115 -10.71 -12.37 3.20
C ALA A 115 -10.44 -12.84 4.65
N MET A 116 -10.66 -14.12 4.92
CA MET A 116 -10.45 -14.72 6.25
C MET A 116 -9.03 -15.31 6.40
N ASP A 117 -8.19 -15.29 5.36
CA ASP A 117 -6.83 -15.80 5.47
C ASP A 117 -5.97 -14.95 6.42
N MET A 118 -5.17 -15.63 7.24
CA MET A 118 -4.36 -15.01 8.29
C MET A 118 -3.23 -15.97 8.70
N ASN A 119 -2.07 -15.44 9.00
CA ASN A 119 -0.94 -16.16 9.58
C ASN A 119 -0.63 -15.68 11.02
N SER A 120 0.35 -16.31 11.66
CA SER A 120 0.81 -15.94 13.01
C SER A 120 1.34 -14.51 13.11
N ASP A 121 1.92 -14.01 12.02
CA ASP A 121 2.60 -12.71 11.95
C ASP A 121 1.64 -11.57 11.56
N TYR A 122 0.36 -11.88 11.41
CA TYR A 122 -0.66 -10.89 11.12
C TYR A 122 -0.77 -9.89 12.27
N GLY A 123 -0.24 -8.67 12.07
CA GLY A 123 -0.43 -7.55 13.00
C GLY A 123 0.72 -7.22 13.95
N ASP A 124 1.97 -7.47 13.60
CA ASP A 124 3.17 -6.93 14.28
C ASP A 124 3.15 -6.98 15.82
N GLY A 125 2.78 -8.12 16.40
CA GLY A 125 2.78 -8.36 17.86
C GLY A 125 1.46 -8.04 18.56
N ALA A 126 0.43 -7.55 17.87
CA ALA A 126 -0.94 -7.52 18.39
C ALA A 126 -1.60 -8.91 18.23
N ASN A 127 -2.71 -9.14 18.94
CA ASN A 127 -3.45 -10.39 18.77
C ASN A 127 -4.05 -10.46 17.35
N PRO A 128 -3.61 -11.40 16.50
CA PRO A 128 -4.03 -11.48 15.10
C PRO A 128 -5.56 -11.56 14.92
N VAL A 129 -6.24 -12.25 15.82
CA VAL A 129 -7.70 -12.42 15.75
C VAL A 129 -8.45 -11.13 16.03
N ILE A 130 -7.95 -10.28 16.92
CA ILE A 130 -8.58 -8.97 17.20
C ILE A 130 -8.51 -8.09 15.95
N LEU A 131 -7.32 -7.97 15.36
CA LEU A 131 -7.14 -7.18 14.13
C LEU A 131 -7.97 -7.74 12.97
N LYS A 132 -8.06 -9.07 12.87
CA LYS A 132 -8.90 -9.72 11.86
C LYS A 132 -10.38 -9.48 12.11
N SER A 133 -10.82 -9.44 13.36
CA SER A 133 -12.20 -9.08 13.72
C SER A 133 -12.54 -7.66 13.29
N GLU A 134 -11.65 -6.69 13.50
CA GLU A 134 -11.81 -5.32 13.03
C GLU A 134 -11.89 -5.23 11.50
N PHE A 135 -11.04 -6.00 10.81
CA PHE A 135 -11.07 -6.08 9.36
C PHE A 135 -12.40 -6.65 8.85
N ILE A 136 -12.88 -7.77 9.41
CA ILE A 136 -14.15 -8.41 9.03
C ILE A 136 -15.32 -7.48 9.34
N LEU A 137 -15.28 -6.77 10.46
CA LEU A 137 -16.27 -5.76 10.80
C LEU A 137 -16.34 -4.68 9.72
N SER A 138 -15.18 -4.14 9.33
CA SER A 138 -15.09 -3.14 8.28
C SER A 138 -15.59 -3.68 6.93
N LEU A 139 -15.26 -4.94 6.59
CA LEU A 139 -15.75 -5.60 5.38
C LEU A 139 -17.28 -5.72 5.41
N CYS A 140 -17.86 -6.15 6.54
CA CYS A 140 -19.33 -6.23 6.70
C CYS A 140 -20.00 -4.85 6.58
N GLU A 141 -19.40 -3.81 7.15
CA GLU A 141 -19.89 -2.43 7.00
C GLU A 141 -19.92 -1.98 5.53
N GLN A 142 -18.88 -2.29 4.78
CA GLN A 142 -18.80 -1.97 3.36
C GLN A 142 -19.83 -2.74 2.52
N LEU A 143 -20.02 -4.03 2.80
CA LEU A 143 -20.97 -4.88 2.08
C LEU A 143 -22.43 -4.49 2.33
N ILE A 144 -22.75 -4.02 3.55
CA ILE A 144 -24.12 -3.58 3.91
C ILE A 144 -24.41 -2.16 3.39
N GLY A 145 -23.38 -1.42 2.98
CA GLY A 145 -23.57 -0.09 2.39
C GLY A 145 -23.63 1.04 3.42
N GLY A 146 -22.78 1.03 4.42
CA GLY A 146 -22.57 2.17 5.33
C GLY A 146 -22.45 1.82 6.81
N THR A 147 -22.30 2.84 7.64
CA THR A 147 -22.08 2.75 9.10
C THR A 147 -23.31 2.28 9.91
N ASN A 148 -24.16 1.45 9.33
CA ASN A 148 -25.45 1.06 9.90
C ASN A 148 -25.39 -0.17 10.83
N LEU A 149 -24.22 -0.73 11.11
CA LEU A 149 -24.10 -1.82 12.07
C LEU A 149 -24.26 -1.31 13.49
N GLY A 150 -25.35 -1.72 14.14
CA GLY A 150 -25.58 -1.43 15.55
C GLY A 150 -24.62 -2.18 16.47
N ALA A 151 -24.49 -1.71 17.72
CA ALA A 151 -23.57 -2.31 18.70
C ALA A 151 -23.79 -3.82 18.92
N LYS A 152 -25.05 -4.28 18.83
CA LYS A 152 -25.38 -5.72 18.94
C LYS A 152 -24.80 -6.54 17.78
N GLN A 153 -24.92 -6.03 16.57
CA GLN A 153 -24.40 -6.69 15.35
C GLN A 153 -22.88 -6.75 15.39
N LYS A 154 -22.20 -5.65 15.77
CA LYS A 154 -20.75 -5.61 15.95
C LYS A 154 -20.27 -6.66 16.95
N SER A 155 -20.94 -6.78 18.11
CA SER A 155 -20.62 -7.79 19.13
C SER A 155 -20.84 -9.22 18.64
N ILE A 156 -21.83 -9.45 17.77
CA ILE A 156 -22.07 -10.78 17.17
C ILE A 156 -20.94 -11.11 16.20
N ILE A 157 -20.59 -10.20 15.31
CA ILE A 157 -19.48 -10.36 14.33
C ILE A 157 -18.18 -10.69 15.06
N ASP A 158 -17.83 -9.95 16.11
CA ASP A 158 -16.63 -10.18 16.90
C ASP A 158 -16.60 -11.57 17.54
N ARG A 159 -17.68 -12.00 18.17
CA ARG A 159 -17.79 -13.34 18.75
C ARG A 159 -17.74 -14.45 17.70
N CYS A 160 -18.39 -14.27 16.57
CA CYS A 160 -18.35 -15.25 15.49
C CYS A 160 -16.92 -15.37 14.94
N THR A 161 -16.23 -14.25 14.72
CA THR A 161 -14.83 -14.23 14.30
C THR A 161 -13.95 -15.01 15.28
N ALA A 162 -14.03 -14.70 16.58
CA ALA A 162 -13.27 -15.40 17.60
C ALA A 162 -13.58 -16.92 17.65
N SER A 163 -14.83 -17.31 17.42
CA SER A 163 -15.25 -18.71 17.38
C SER A 163 -14.65 -19.46 16.18
N VAL A 164 -14.72 -18.87 14.99
CA VAL A 164 -14.21 -19.46 13.74
C VAL A 164 -12.69 -19.66 13.80
N TYR A 165 -11.96 -18.69 14.35
CA TYR A 165 -10.51 -18.81 14.46
C TYR A 165 -10.01 -19.68 15.61
N ARG A 166 -10.86 -20.10 16.54
CA ARG A 166 -10.43 -20.88 17.73
C ARG A 166 -9.63 -22.13 17.36
N TYR A 167 -10.12 -22.94 16.44
CA TYR A 167 -9.43 -24.16 16.01
C TYR A 167 -8.17 -23.86 15.22
N TYR A 168 -8.21 -22.84 14.37
CA TYR A 168 -7.08 -22.40 13.57
C TYR A 168 -5.93 -21.87 14.45
N GLN A 169 -6.24 -21.13 15.50
CA GLN A 169 -5.28 -20.72 16.53
C GLN A 169 -4.68 -21.92 17.29
N GLN A 170 -5.51 -22.87 17.70
CA GLN A 170 -5.03 -24.09 18.38
C GLN A 170 -4.08 -24.91 17.51
N GLY A 171 -4.27 -24.89 16.21
CA GLY A 171 -3.38 -25.48 15.22
C GLY A 171 -2.16 -24.62 14.88
N ASN A 172 -1.89 -23.57 15.63
CA ASN A 172 -0.77 -22.64 15.42
C ASN A 172 -0.78 -22.01 14.02
N TYR A 173 -1.98 -21.69 13.51
CA TYR A 173 -2.24 -21.15 12.17
C TYR A 173 -1.78 -22.06 11.02
N MET A 174 -1.62 -23.35 11.31
CA MET A 174 -1.28 -24.36 10.30
C MET A 174 -2.55 -25.06 9.83
N GLY A 175 -2.66 -25.27 8.53
CA GLY A 175 -3.80 -25.95 7.92
C GLY A 175 -4.58 -25.03 6.97
N THR A 176 -5.82 -25.43 6.65
CA THR A 176 -6.69 -24.63 5.78
C THR A 176 -7.27 -23.46 6.56
N PRO A 177 -7.01 -22.20 6.12
CA PRO A 177 -7.58 -21.04 6.79
C PRO A 177 -9.11 -21.03 6.65
N PRO A 178 -9.83 -20.50 7.65
CA PRO A 178 -11.29 -20.37 7.58
C PRO A 178 -11.69 -19.46 6.41
N THR A 179 -12.92 -19.65 5.96
CA THR A 179 -13.51 -18.88 4.85
C THR A 179 -14.74 -18.12 5.32
N LEU A 180 -15.26 -17.22 4.50
CA LEU A 180 -16.54 -16.54 4.80
C LEU A 180 -17.73 -17.53 4.87
N GLN A 181 -17.60 -18.74 4.32
CA GLN A 181 -18.63 -19.78 4.48
C GLN A 181 -18.66 -20.33 5.90
N ASP A 182 -17.50 -20.44 6.54
CA ASP A 182 -17.39 -20.91 7.94
C ASP A 182 -17.89 -19.85 8.94
N PHE A 183 -17.93 -18.60 8.50
CA PHE A 183 -18.44 -17.47 9.27
C PHE A 183 -19.98 -17.39 9.28
N ARG A 184 -20.65 -18.07 8.38
CA ARG A 184 -22.11 -18.10 8.25
C ARG A 184 -22.74 -18.88 9.41
#